data_d1fa007c0a48de37f7015f0a9d9ab227
#
_entry.id   d1fa007c0a48de37f7015f0a9d9ab227
#
_cell.length_a   1.000
_cell.length_b   1.000
_cell.length_c   1.000
_cell.angle_alpha   90.00
_cell.angle_beta   90.00
_cell.angle_gamma   90.00
#
_symmetry.space_group_name_H-M   'P 1'
#
loop_
_entity.id
_entity.type
_entity.pdbx_description
1 polymer ?
#
loop_
_entity_poly.entity_id
_entity_poly.type
_entity_poly.pdbx_seq_one_letter_code
_entity_poly.pdbx_strand_id
1 'polypeptide(L)'
;MTISSRTLEITQVAAKAAIDKIAVDVVALDLSDQLVLSEVFLIATGQNVAQVDAIADEVERQLAALGDKPVRREHGAEWILLDYSDLVVHVQSAELRKYYMLDRLW
;
A
#
# COMPACT_ATOMS: atom_id res chain seq x y z
N MET A 1 -11.77 -13.19 -12.20
CA MET A 1 -10.69 -12.41 -12.82
C MET A 1 -9.41 -12.65 -12.04
N THR A 2 -8.28 -12.41 -12.65
CA THR A 2 -6.98 -12.60 -12.02
C THR A 2 -6.23 -11.27 -12.01
N ILE A 3 -5.31 -11.15 -11.06
CA ILE A 3 -4.43 -9.98 -10.98
C ILE A 3 -3.47 -10.04 -12.17
N SER A 4 -3.25 -8.89 -12.84
CA SER A 4 -2.31 -8.84 -13.96
C SER A 4 -0.88 -9.09 -13.46
N SER A 5 -0.02 -9.57 -14.38
CA SER A 5 1.38 -9.82 -14.05
C SER A 5 2.09 -8.55 -13.58
N ARG A 6 1.76 -7.42 -14.20
CA ARG A 6 2.36 -6.14 -13.83
C ARG A 6 1.93 -5.72 -12.43
N THR A 7 0.64 -5.84 -12.11
CA THR A 7 0.14 -5.50 -10.78
C THR A 7 0.76 -6.39 -9.72
N LEU A 8 0.90 -7.68 -10.01
CA LEU A 8 1.56 -8.60 -9.09
C LEU A 8 3.01 -8.18 -8.84
N GLU A 9 3.74 -7.81 -9.88
CA GLU A 9 5.12 -7.38 -9.77
C GLU A 9 5.25 -6.15 -8.87
N ILE A 10 4.46 -5.09 -9.15
CA ILE A 10 4.56 -3.87 -8.36
C ILE A 10 4.07 -4.07 -6.93
N THR A 11 3.10 -4.95 -6.71
CA THR A 11 2.65 -5.30 -5.36
C THR A 11 3.77 -5.95 -4.57
N GLN A 12 4.50 -6.88 -5.17
CA GLN A 12 5.61 -7.56 -4.51
C GLN A 12 6.73 -6.59 -4.16
N VAL A 13 7.05 -5.67 -5.08
CA VAL A 13 8.08 -4.66 -4.84
C VAL A 13 7.64 -3.70 -3.73
N ALA A 14 6.38 -3.28 -3.75
CA ALA A 14 5.84 -2.39 -2.71
C ALA A 14 5.86 -3.06 -1.34
N ALA A 15 5.46 -4.33 -1.26
CA ALA A 15 5.49 -5.08 0.00
C ALA A 15 6.91 -5.20 0.53
N LYS A 16 7.87 -5.51 -0.34
CA LYS A 16 9.27 -5.60 0.05
C LYS A 16 9.80 -4.26 0.54
N ALA A 17 9.45 -3.18 -0.14
CA ALA A 17 9.85 -1.83 0.25
C ALA A 17 9.34 -1.49 1.65
N ALA A 18 8.09 -1.84 1.94
CA ALA A 18 7.50 -1.62 3.26
C ALA A 18 8.26 -2.42 4.33
N ILE A 19 8.58 -3.68 4.04
CA ILE A 19 9.31 -4.54 4.95
C ILE A 19 10.73 -4.00 5.18
N ASP A 20 11.37 -3.44 4.15
CA ASP A 20 12.69 -2.83 4.27
C ASP A 20 12.70 -1.69 5.28
N LYS A 21 11.57 -1.05 5.51
CA LYS A 21 11.41 0.00 6.51
C LYS A 21 10.69 -0.51 7.77
N ILE A 22 10.73 -1.81 7.99
CA ILE A 22 10.28 -2.48 9.21
C ILE A 22 8.78 -2.26 9.45
N ALA A 23 8.01 -2.24 8.37
CA ALA A 23 6.55 -2.22 8.48
C ALA A 23 6.06 -3.51 9.14
N VAL A 24 4.98 -3.38 9.90
CA VAL A 24 4.31 -4.53 10.50
C VAL A 24 2.97 -4.73 9.79
N ASP A 25 2.42 -5.94 9.88
CA ASP A 25 1.11 -6.27 9.33
C ASP A 25 0.96 -5.89 7.85
N VAL A 26 1.95 -6.25 7.03
CA VAL A 26 1.87 -6.02 5.59
C VAL A 26 0.91 -7.04 5.00
N VAL A 27 -0.21 -6.56 4.47
CA VAL A 27 -1.29 -7.40 3.95
C VAL A 27 -1.66 -6.95 2.54
N ALA A 28 -1.76 -7.89 1.62
CA ALA A 28 -2.25 -7.62 0.27
C ALA A 28 -3.63 -8.25 0.11
N LEU A 29 -4.60 -7.44 -0.33
CA LEU A 29 -5.96 -7.88 -0.58
C LEU A 29 -6.17 -7.98 -2.08
N ASP A 30 -6.53 -9.18 -2.56
CA ASP A 30 -6.88 -9.40 -3.95
C ASP A 30 -8.32 -8.97 -4.16
N LEU A 31 -8.52 -7.87 -4.89
CA LEU A 31 -9.82 -7.31 -5.19
C LEU A 31 -10.25 -7.56 -6.63
N SER A 32 -9.51 -8.39 -7.36
CA SER A 32 -9.75 -8.59 -8.79
C SER A 32 -11.13 -9.17 -9.09
N ASP A 33 -11.72 -9.88 -8.14
CA ASP A 33 -13.07 -10.44 -8.27
C ASP A 33 -14.16 -9.53 -7.69
N GLN A 34 -13.79 -8.35 -7.22
CA GLN A 34 -14.73 -7.39 -6.66
C GLN A 34 -15.09 -6.34 -7.71
N LEU A 35 -16.21 -5.65 -7.51
CA LEU A 35 -16.61 -4.55 -8.39
C LEU A 35 -15.96 -3.25 -7.94
N VAL A 36 -14.63 -3.23 -7.96
CA VAL A 36 -13.83 -2.05 -7.60
C VAL A 36 -12.87 -1.74 -8.73
N LEU A 37 -12.33 -0.52 -8.73
CA LEU A 37 -11.45 -0.06 -9.80
C LEU A 37 -10.03 -0.61 -9.69
N SER A 38 -9.60 -0.97 -8.49
CA SER A 38 -8.24 -1.46 -8.24
C SER A 38 -8.21 -2.97 -8.13
N GLU A 39 -7.12 -3.59 -8.56
CA GLU A 39 -6.93 -5.04 -8.45
C GLU A 39 -6.46 -5.45 -7.07
N VAL A 40 -5.64 -4.61 -6.42
CA VAL A 40 -5.01 -4.95 -5.15
C VAL A 40 -5.00 -3.74 -4.22
N PHE A 41 -5.34 -3.96 -2.96
CA PHE A 41 -5.01 -3.04 -1.86
C PHE A 41 -3.85 -3.65 -1.09
N LEU A 42 -2.79 -2.89 -0.91
CA LEU A 42 -1.68 -3.27 -0.04
C LEU A 42 -1.75 -2.39 1.20
N ILE A 43 -1.79 -3.01 2.37
CA ILE A 43 -1.89 -2.29 3.64
C ILE A 43 -0.63 -2.57 4.43
N ALA A 44 0.10 -1.51 4.78
CA ALA A 44 1.30 -1.60 5.58
C ALA A 44 1.13 -0.73 6.83
N THR A 45 1.63 -1.19 7.95
CA THR A 45 1.46 -0.51 9.23
C THR A 45 2.81 -0.03 9.75
N GLY A 46 2.88 1.26 10.14
CA GLY A 46 4.02 1.82 10.83
C GLY A 46 3.70 2.02 12.31
N GLN A 47 4.71 1.97 13.17
CA GLN A 47 4.50 2.11 14.61
C GLN A 47 4.24 3.54 15.04
N ASN A 48 4.66 4.51 14.22
CA ASN A 48 4.46 5.94 14.48
C ASN A 48 4.41 6.69 13.16
N VAL A 49 4.11 7.98 13.22
CA VAL A 49 3.96 8.82 12.03
C VAL A 49 5.24 8.88 11.21
N ALA A 50 6.39 8.98 11.86
CA ALA A 50 7.67 9.04 11.15
C ALA A 50 7.92 7.76 10.35
N GLN A 51 7.56 6.61 10.90
CA GLN A 51 7.71 5.35 10.20
C GLN A 51 6.70 5.22 9.05
N VAL A 52 5.47 5.72 9.23
CA VAL A 52 4.48 5.77 8.16
C VAL A 52 5.04 6.54 6.96
N ASP A 53 5.64 7.71 7.22
CA ASP A 53 6.26 8.52 6.17
C ASP A 53 7.42 7.76 5.50
N ALA A 54 8.28 7.12 6.29
CA ALA A 54 9.43 6.39 5.77
C ALA A 54 8.99 5.21 4.89
N ILE A 55 7.96 4.49 5.30
CA ILE A 55 7.41 3.38 4.51
C ILE A 55 6.87 3.88 3.19
N ALA A 56 6.04 4.93 3.22
CA ALA A 56 5.44 5.48 2.01
C ALA A 56 6.50 5.99 1.05
N ASP A 57 7.52 6.70 1.56
CA ASP A 57 8.59 7.23 0.74
C ASP A 57 9.40 6.10 0.09
N GLU A 58 9.66 5.01 0.82
CA GLU A 58 10.43 3.90 0.27
C GLU A 58 9.63 3.13 -0.79
N VAL A 59 8.34 2.93 -0.55
CA VAL A 59 7.46 2.31 -1.56
C VAL A 59 7.49 3.13 -2.84
N GLU A 60 7.29 4.43 -2.70
CA GLU A 60 7.28 5.32 -3.87
C GLU A 60 8.62 5.30 -4.61
N ARG A 61 9.73 5.32 -3.86
CA ARG A 61 11.07 5.28 -4.44
C ARG A 61 11.32 4.00 -5.24
N GLN A 62 10.98 2.85 -4.66
CA GLN A 62 11.23 1.58 -5.32
C GLN A 62 10.33 1.37 -6.54
N LEU A 63 9.08 1.81 -6.48
CA LEU A 63 8.19 1.72 -7.63
C LEU A 63 8.61 2.70 -8.73
N ALA A 64 9.14 3.86 -8.37
CA ALA A 64 9.67 4.80 -9.36
C ALA A 64 10.83 4.20 -10.13
N ALA A 65 11.66 3.37 -9.49
CA ALA A 65 12.75 2.67 -10.17
C ALA A 65 12.24 1.71 -11.23
N LEU A 66 11.00 1.24 -11.12
CA LEU A 66 10.35 0.40 -12.12
C LEU A 66 9.58 1.21 -13.16
N GLY A 67 9.62 2.53 -13.07
CA GLY A 67 8.90 3.39 -13.99
C GLY A 67 7.48 3.71 -13.55
N ASP A 68 7.07 3.33 -12.34
CA ASP A 68 5.73 3.59 -11.84
C ASP A 68 5.71 4.74 -10.85
N LYS A 69 4.85 5.71 -11.14
CA LYS A 69 4.60 6.83 -10.24
C LYS A 69 3.13 6.83 -9.83
N PRO A 70 2.82 7.25 -8.59
CA PRO A 70 1.43 7.26 -8.18
C PRO A 70 0.65 8.30 -8.98
N VAL A 71 -0.60 7.95 -9.33
CA VAL A 71 -1.54 8.87 -9.95
C VAL A 71 -1.84 10.00 -8.96
N ARG A 72 -1.90 9.67 -7.68
CA ARG A 72 -2.05 10.65 -6.61
C ARG A 72 -1.49 10.08 -5.31
N ARG A 73 -1.09 10.99 -4.43
CA ARG A 73 -0.67 10.70 -3.08
C ARG A 73 -1.51 11.54 -2.14
N GLU A 74 -2.22 10.90 -1.22
CA GLU A 74 -3.01 11.62 -0.22
C GLU A 74 -2.38 11.44 1.13
N HIS A 75 -2.42 12.48 1.94
CA HIS A 75 -1.72 12.57 3.20
C HIS A 75 -2.69 12.95 4.31
N GLY A 76 -2.92 12.04 5.24
CA GLY A 76 -3.57 12.34 6.50
C GLY A 76 -2.53 12.42 7.60
N ALA A 77 -2.98 12.64 8.85
CA ALA A 77 -2.08 12.74 9.98
C ALA A 77 -1.33 11.42 10.22
N GLU A 78 -2.01 10.30 10.04
CA GLU A 78 -1.47 8.97 10.34
C GLU A 78 -1.74 7.97 9.23
N TRP A 79 -2.05 8.46 8.03
CA TRP A 79 -2.45 7.62 6.90
C TRP A 79 -1.97 8.26 5.61
N ILE A 80 -1.19 7.53 4.84
CA ILE A 80 -0.77 7.93 3.51
C ILE A 80 -1.32 6.93 2.52
N LEU A 81 -1.93 7.44 1.44
CA LEU A 81 -2.45 6.63 0.36
C LEU A 81 -1.64 6.91 -0.89
N LEU A 82 -1.13 5.86 -1.52
CA LEU A 82 -0.44 5.95 -2.80
C LEU A 82 -1.28 5.19 -3.83
N ASP A 83 -1.86 5.93 -4.77
CA ASP A 83 -2.77 5.37 -5.76
C ASP A 83 -2.03 5.15 -7.08
N TYR A 84 -1.84 3.87 -7.44
CA TYR A 84 -1.21 3.46 -8.70
C TYR A 84 -2.26 2.89 -9.67
N SER A 85 -3.52 3.21 -9.48
CA SER A 85 -4.67 2.69 -10.23
C SER A 85 -4.97 1.25 -9.91
N ASP A 86 -4.23 0.30 -10.44
CA ASP A 86 -4.48 -1.13 -10.20
C ASP A 86 -4.00 -1.58 -8.83
N LEU A 87 -3.08 -0.85 -8.23
CA LEU A 87 -2.60 -1.06 -6.89
C LEU A 87 -2.82 0.21 -6.07
N VAL A 88 -3.45 0.10 -4.93
CA VAL A 88 -3.54 1.20 -3.97
C VAL A 88 -2.81 0.77 -2.70
N VAL A 89 -1.81 1.55 -2.31
CA VAL A 89 -1.02 1.28 -1.11
C VAL A 89 -1.53 2.18 0.01
N HIS A 90 -1.94 1.55 1.11
CA HIS A 90 -2.37 2.24 2.32
C HIS A 90 -1.30 2.04 3.38
N VAL A 91 -0.73 3.14 3.88
CA VAL A 91 0.22 3.07 4.99
C VAL A 91 -0.42 3.78 6.17
N GLN A 92 -0.65 3.04 7.24
CA GLN A 92 -1.35 3.54 8.43
C GLN A 92 -0.49 3.36 9.66
N SER A 93 -0.69 4.23 10.67
CA SER A 93 -0.09 4.00 11.97
C SER A 93 -0.78 2.79 12.64
N ALA A 94 -0.09 2.15 13.59
CA ALA A 94 -0.67 1.07 14.37
C ALA A 94 -1.90 1.54 15.14
N GLU A 95 -1.90 2.79 15.58
CA GLU A 95 -3.02 3.39 16.29
C GLU A 95 -4.25 3.49 15.39
N LEU A 96 -4.07 4.07 14.20
CA LEU A 96 -5.16 4.26 13.24
C LEU A 96 -5.69 2.90 12.74
N ARG A 97 -4.81 1.93 12.58
CA ARG A 97 -5.15 0.59 12.10
C ARG A 97 -6.20 -0.10 12.99
N LYS A 98 -6.25 0.25 14.26
CA LYS A 98 -7.24 -0.30 15.19
C LYS A 98 -8.66 0.13 14.83
N TYR A 99 -8.80 1.32 14.27
CA TYR A 99 -10.11 1.87 13.92
C TYR A 99 -10.51 1.52 12.49
N TYR A 100 -9.55 1.54 11.56
CA TYR A 100 -9.79 1.35 10.13
C TYR A 100 -9.13 0.06 9.68
N MET A 101 -9.80 -1.06 9.93
CA MET A 101 -9.31 -2.37 9.56
C MET A 101 -9.77 -2.69 8.14
N LEU A 102 -9.09 -2.10 7.17
CA LEU A 102 -9.46 -2.19 5.75
C LEU A 102 -9.50 -3.63 5.26
N ASP A 103 -8.64 -4.49 5.79
CA ASP A 103 -8.60 -5.90 5.41
C ASP A 103 -9.84 -6.67 5.85
N ARG A 104 -10.67 -6.10 6.73
CA ARG A 104 -11.91 -6.73 7.17
C ARG A 104 -13.13 -6.27 6.39
N LEU A 105 -12.97 -5.30 5.51
CA LEU A 105 -14.07 -4.81 4.69
C LEU A 105 -14.32 -5.72 3.49
N TRP A 106 -13.39 -6.59 3.20
CA TRP A 106 -13.39 -7.43 1.98
C TRP A 106 -13.26 -8.95 2.32
#